data_cb5822242f43fcfbe94c28a1290262bd
#
_entry.id   cb5822242f43fcfbe94c28a1290262bd
#
_cell.length_a   1.000
_cell.length_b   1.000
_cell.length_c   1.000
_cell.angle_alpha   90.00
_cell.angle_beta   90.00
_cell.angle_gamma   90.00
#
_symmetry.space_group_name_H-M   'P 1'
#
loop_
_entity.id
_entity.type
_entity.pdbx_description
1 polymer ?
#
loop_
_entity_poly.entity_id
_entity_poly.type
_entity_poly.pdbx_seq_one_letter_code
_entity_poly.pdbx_strand_id
1 'polypeptide(L)'
;MKELNRREFLTLSGASVALLALAARGGAPSGAKERAVVQAINKVWEELYHEKLEYSQDAAAYAALAAKPLVDSGNNPLYMSLDEIEAWEDGLETFRATLVPKYGDKVEVTLEGVRHGSSVNDTRETLSLTEEYTTDDAAIRKLVKGIMTHPRMIGVYCPVFGNKTYMVVALLHSVK
;
A
#
# COMPACT_ATOMS: atom_id res chain seq x y z
N MET A 1 10.78 24.74 3.74
CA MET A 1 9.88 23.64 3.36
C MET A 1 8.53 24.26 3.03
N LYS A 2 7.99 23.99 1.83
CA LYS A 2 6.64 24.47 1.47
C LYS A 2 5.63 23.53 2.13
N GLU A 3 4.81 24.07 3.03
CA GLU A 3 3.65 23.33 3.54
C GLU A 3 2.67 23.16 2.37
N LEU A 4 2.30 21.92 2.10
CA LEU A 4 1.25 21.61 1.12
C LEU A 4 -0.10 22.10 1.67
N ASN A 5 -0.77 22.94 0.91
CA ASN A 5 -2.09 23.46 1.28
C ASN A 5 -3.13 22.32 1.11
N ARG A 6 -4.12 22.24 2.03
CA ARG A 6 -5.22 21.26 2.03
C ARG A 6 -5.89 21.10 0.66
N ARG A 7 -6.03 22.19 -0.11
CA ARG A 7 -6.59 22.15 -1.49
C ARG A 7 -5.64 21.45 -2.46
N GLU A 8 -4.33 21.66 -2.34
CA GLU A 8 -3.33 20.99 -3.19
C GLU A 8 -3.24 19.50 -2.87
N PHE A 9 -3.33 19.13 -1.58
CA PHE A 9 -3.37 17.73 -1.16
C PHE A 9 -4.63 17.01 -1.67
N LEU A 10 -5.81 17.62 -1.52
CA LEU A 10 -7.09 17.04 -2.00
C LEU A 10 -7.15 16.96 -3.54
N THR A 11 -6.58 17.95 -4.25
CA THR A 11 -6.51 17.94 -5.72
C THR A 11 -5.53 16.87 -6.21
N LEU A 12 -4.41 16.68 -5.53
CA LEU A 12 -3.44 15.64 -5.80
C LEU A 12 -4.01 14.24 -5.52
N SER A 13 -4.76 14.07 -4.41
CA SER A 13 -5.40 12.79 -4.07
C SER A 13 -6.52 12.42 -5.07
N GLY A 14 -7.38 13.37 -5.42
CA GLY A 14 -8.50 13.13 -6.34
C GLY A 14 -8.06 12.86 -7.79
N ALA A 15 -7.09 13.62 -8.30
CA ALA A 15 -6.54 13.41 -9.64
C ALA A 15 -5.75 12.08 -9.75
N SER A 16 -5.17 11.63 -8.64
CA SER A 16 -4.36 10.41 -8.59
C SER A 16 -5.19 9.13 -8.58
N VAL A 17 -6.36 9.15 -7.96
CA VAL A 17 -7.32 8.01 -8.05
C VAL A 17 -7.74 7.80 -9.50
N ALA A 18 -7.97 8.86 -10.27
CA ALA A 18 -8.32 8.76 -11.69
C ALA A 18 -7.15 8.24 -12.56
N LEU A 19 -5.89 8.64 -12.26
CA LEU A 19 -4.71 8.19 -12.99
C LEU A 19 -4.34 6.72 -12.65
N LEU A 20 -4.50 6.32 -11.39
CA LEU A 20 -4.29 4.92 -10.97
C LEU A 20 -5.38 4.00 -11.53
N ALA A 21 -6.62 4.46 -11.65
CA ALA A 21 -7.69 3.71 -12.29
C ALA A 21 -7.46 3.49 -13.79
N LEU A 22 -6.74 4.39 -14.48
CA LEU A 22 -6.34 4.19 -15.89
C LEU A 22 -5.17 3.20 -16.05
N ALA A 23 -4.25 3.13 -15.08
CA ALA A 23 -3.15 2.16 -15.06
C ALA A 23 -3.62 0.74 -14.75
N ALA A 24 -4.82 0.58 -14.21
CA ALA A 24 -5.40 -0.68 -13.75
C ALA A 24 -5.99 -1.59 -14.86
N ARG A 25 -5.62 -1.39 -16.13
CA ARG A 25 -6.07 -2.25 -17.23
C ARG A 25 -4.99 -3.23 -17.68
N GLY A 26 -4.86 -4.36 -16.97
CA GLY A 26 -4.13 -5.54 -17.48
C GLY A 26 -3.09 -6.13 -16.52
N GLY A 27 -3.32 -7.14 -15.99
CA GLY A 27 -2.89 -8.48 -15.55
C GLY A 27 -1.47 -8.76 -15.09
N ALA A 28 -0.52 -7.85 -14.87
CA ALA A 28 0.78 -8.20 -14.27
C ALA A 28 1.39 -7.05 -13.50
N PRO A 29 2.21 -7.32 -12.44
CA PRO A 29 2.95 -6.29 -11.72
C PRO A 29 3.77 -5.44 -12.69
N SER A 30 3.69 -4.10 -12.58
CA SER A 30 4.27 -3.18 -13.57
C SER A 30 5.80 -3.18 -13.57
N GLY A 31 6.44 -3.43 -12.43
CA GLY A 31 7.88 -3.40 -12.26
C GLY A 31 8.52 -4.78 -12.03
N ALA A 32 9.83 -4.88 -12.28
CA ALA A 32 10.59 -6.12 -12.03
C ALA A 32 10.68 -6.41 -10.51
N LYS A 33 10.79 -5.37 -9.69
CA LYS A 33 10.86 -5.49 -8.23
C LYS A 33 9.54 -5.97 -7.64
N GLU A 34 8.41 -5.40 -8.08
CA GLU A 34 7.08 -5.81 -7.66
C GLU A 34 6.81 -7.28 -8.00
N ARG A 35 7.18 -7.70 -9.22
CA ARG A 35 7.07 -9.12 -9.64
C ARG A 35 7.89 -10.04 -8.74
N ALA A 36 9.13 -9.66 -8.44
CA ALA A 36 10.00 -10.45 -7.59
C ALA A 36 9.44 -10.61 -6.16
N VAL A 37 8.91 -9.53 -5.57
CA VAL A 37 8.27 -9.58 -4.24
C VAL A 37 7.02 -10.45 -4.27
N VAL A 38 6.13 -10.29 -5.27
CA VAL A 38 4.92 -11.13 -5.40
C VAL A 38 5.29 -12.60 -5.53
N GLN A 39 6.32 -12.93 -6.32
CA GLN A 39 6.78 -14.31 -6.46
C GLN A 39 7.36 -14.87 -5.14
N ALA A 40 8.17 -14.06 -4.43
CA ALA A 40 8.75 -14.46 -3.16
C ALA A 40 7.69 -14.69 -2.08
N ILE A 41 6.70 -13.79 -1.98
CA ILE A 41 5.58 -13.94 -1.04
C ILE A 41 4.76 -15.17 -1.42
N ASN A 42 4.41 -15.36 -2.69
CA ASN A 42 3.60 -16.51 -3.13
C ASN A 42 4.31 -17.84 -2.90
N LYS A 43 5.62 -17.90 -3.08
CA LYS A 43 6.40 -19.11 -2.76
C LYS A 43 6.20 -19.51 -1.29
N VAL A 44 6.40 -18.57 -0.37
CA VAL A 44 6.27 -18.81 1.07
C VAL A 44 4.81 -19.07 1.46
N TRP A 45 3.87 -18.35 0.84
CA TRP A 45 2.44 -18.52 1.10
C TRP A 45 1.96 -19.93 0.72
N GLU A 46 2.36 -20.40 -0.47
CA GLU A 46 2.04 -21.76 -0.95
C GLU A 46 2.65 -22.85 -0.07
N GLU A 47 3.88 -22.64 0.44
CA GLU A 47 4.52 -23.56 1.38
C GLU A 47 3.76 -23.67 2.72
N LEU A 48 3.20 -22.56 3.22
CA LEU A 48 2.57 -22.51 4.53
C LEU A 48 1.07 -22.83 4.48
N TYR A 49 0.37 -22.42 3.42
CA TYR A 49 -1.09 -22.47 3.35
C TYR A 49 -1.63 -23.33 2.22
N HIS A 50 -0.77 -23.86 1.35
CA HIS A 50 -1.13 -24.67 0.16
C HIS A 50 -2.03 -23.95 -0.84
N GLU A 51 -1.98 -22.63 -0.85
CA GLU A 51 -2.74 -21.72 -1.71
C GLU A 51 -1.82 -20.67 -2.34
N LYS A 52 -2.26 -20.04 -3.42
CA LYS A 52 -1.57 -18.88 -4.02
C LYS A 52 -2.44 -17.66 -3.92
N LEU A 53 -1.81 -16.52 -3.66
CA LEU A 53 -2.44 -15.21 -3.77
C LEU A 53 -2.49 -14.81 -5.25
N GLU A 54 -3.67 -14.44 -5.73
CA GLU A 54 -3.83 -13.87 -7.05
C GLU A 54 -3.30 -12.44 -7.08
N TYR A 55 -2.59 -12.07 -8.15
CA TYR A 55 -2.18 -10.68 -8.30
C TYR A 55 -3.39 -9.80 -8.62
N SER A 56 -3.52 -8.69 -7.89
CA SER A 56 -4.56 -7.69 -8.10
C SER A 56 -3.94 -6.32 -8.36
N GLN A 57 -4.31 -5.72 -9.50
CA GLN A 57 -3.93 -4.35 -9.80
C GLN A 57 -4.62 -3.34 -8.88
N ASP A 58 -5.84 -3.64 -8.44
CA ASP A 58 -6.55 -2.79 -7.48
C ASP A 58 -5.80 -2.77 -6.14
N ALA A 59 -5.31 -3.93 -5.68
CA ALA A 59 -4.47 -3.98 -4.48
C ALA A 59 -3.14 -3.23 -4.69
N ALA A 60 -2.49 -3.35 -5.85
CA ALA A 60 -1.28 -2.61 -6.15
C ALA A 60 -1.52 -1.08 -6.22
N ALA A 61 -2.64 -0.66 -6.79
CA ALA A 61 -3.06 0.73 -6.81
C ALA A 61 -3.34 1.27 -5.39
N TYR A 62 -3.93 0.46 -4.52
CA TYR A 62 -4.14 0.80 -3.11
C TYR A 62 -2.80 0.96 -2.38
N ALA A 63 -1.84 0.06 -2.59
CA ALA A 63 -0.50 0.15 -2.03
C ALA A 63 0.23 1.44 -2.48
N ALA A 64 0.11 1.78 -3.76
CA ALA A 64 0.68 3.02 -4.31
C ALA A 64 0.01 4.27 -3.73
N LEU A 65 -1.32 4.25 -3.56
CA LEU A 65 -2.07 5.34 -2.95
C LEU A 65 -1.66 5.55 -1.48
N ALA A 66 -1.47 4.47 -0.73
CA ALA A 66 -1.03 4.54 0.66
C ALA A 66 0.37 5.17 0.82
N ALA A 67 1.29 4.88 -0.10
CA ALA A 67 2.63 5.45 -0.09
C ALA A 67 2.72 6.87 -0.72
N LYS A 68 1.67 7.33 -1.41
CA LYS A 68 1.69 8.54 -2.21
C LYS A 68 2.16 9.80 -1.48
N PRO A 69 1.69 10.13 -0.26
CA PRO A 69 2.15 11.35 0.43
C PRO A 69 3.66 11.35 0.68
N LEU A 70 4.24 10.18 1.00
CA LEU A 70 5.67 10.02 1.19
C LEU A 70 6.43 10.23 -0.12
N VAL A 71 5.95 9.63 -1.21
CA VAL A 71 6.55 9.75 -2.55
C VAL A 71 6.51 11.20 -3.04
N ASP A 72 5.37 11.86 -2.92
CA ASP A 72 5.18 13.24 -3.37
C ASP A 72 6.03 14.23 -2.58
N SER A 73 6.19 14.02 -1.28
CA SER A 73 7.05 14.85 -0.42
C SER A 73 8.54 14.56 -0.58
N GLY A 74 8.89 13.37 -1.05
CA GLY A 74 10.26 12.87 -1.06
C GLY A 74 10.86 12.58 0.32
N ASN A 75 10.02 12.52 1.37
CA ASN A 75 10.43 12.31 2.76
C ASN A 75 9.93 10.97 3.30
N ASN A 76 10.80 10.27 4.00
CA ASN A 76 10.46 9.09 4.79
C ASN A 76 11.29 9.09 6.08
N PRO A 77 10.70 9.35 7.27
CA PRO A 77 9.28 9.56 7.54
C PRO A 77 8.77 10.95 7.10
N LEU A 78 7.45 11.06 6.95
CA LEU A 78 6.73 12.30 6.69
C LEU A 78 5.95 12.69 7.94
N TYR A 79 6.11 13.95 8.40
CA TYR A 79 5.33 14.52 9.48
C TYR A 79 4.13 15.29 8.91
N MET A 80 2.95 14.94 9.36
CA MET A 80 1.68 15.44 8.87
C MET A 80 0.86 16.02 10.02
N SER A 81 0.00 16.98 9.73
CA SER A 81 -1.04 17.43 10.66
C SER A 81 -2.16 16.39 10.75
N LEU A 82 -3.01 16.53 11.77
CA LEU A 82 -4.20 15.67 11.90
C LEU A 82 -5.10 15.74 10.65
N ASP A 83 -5.36 16.94 10.14
CA ASP A 83 -6.19 17.13 8.93
C ASP A 83 -5.59 16.41 7.70
N GLU A 84 -4.27 16.38 7.57
CA GLU A 84 -3.58 15.71 6.46
C GLU A 84 -3.66 14.18 6.58
N ILE A 85 -3.56 13.66 7.81
CA ILE A 85 -3.74 12.21 8.06
C ILE A 85 -5.19 11.80 7.83
N GLU A 86 -6.17 12.56 8.35
CA GLU A 86 -7.59 12.29 8.09
C GLU A 86 -7.88 12.29 6.59
N ALA A 87 -7.36 13.26 5.83
CA ALA A 87 -7.53 13.31 4.38
C ALA A 87 -6.87 12.12 3.66
N TRP A 88 -5.75 11.62 4.17
CA TRP A 88 -5.10 10.41 3.65
C TRP A 88 -5.93 9.16 3.93
N GLU A 89 -6.45 8.99 5.15
CA GLU A 89 -7.33 7.88 5.54
C GLU A 89 -8.63 7.90 4.74
N ASP A 90 -9.26 9.07 4.60
CA ASP A 90 -10.46 9.26 3.77
C ASP A 90 -10.22 8.90 2.30
N GLY A 91 -9.03 9.21 1.79
CA GLY A 91 -8.62 8.84 0.43
C GLY A 91 -8.53 7.32 0.25
N LEU A 92 -7.96 6.61 1.23
CA LEU A 92 -7.88 5.15 1.23
C LEU A 92 -9.27 4.51 1.34
N GLU A 93 -10.13 5.05 2.21
CA GLU A 93 -11.50 4.57 2.37
C GLU A 93 -12.33 4.79 1.10
N THR A 94 -12.21 5.97 0.49
CA THR A 94 -12.86 6.28 -0.79
C THR A 94 -12.43 5.30 -1.89
N PHE A 95 -11.13 4.99 -1.96
CA PHE A 95 -10.66 3.99 -2.93
C PHE A 95 -11.23 2.60 -2.61
N ARG A 96 -11.21 2.19 -1.33
CA ARG A 96 -11.80 0.90 -0.90
C ARG A 96 -13.26 0.80 -1.30
N ALA A 97 -14.03 1.86 -1.15
CA ALA A 97 -15.44 1.90 -1.58
C ALA A 97 -15.61 1.62 -3.08
N THR A 98 -14.65 1.99 -3.93
CA THR A 98 -14.68 1.66 -5.37
C THR A 98 -14.49 0.17 -5.66
N LEU A 99 -13.98 -0.59 -4.71
CA LEU A 99 -13.76 -2.04 -4.84
C LEU A 99 -15.02 -2.86 -4.53
N VAL A 100 -15.97 -2.29 -3.79
CA VAL A 100 -17.22 -2.96 -3.37
C VAL A 100 -18.00 -3.58 -4.55
N PRO A 101 -18.25 -2.89 -5.68
CA PRO A 101 -18.96 -3.48 -6.81
C PRO A 101 -18.26 -4.71 -7.41
N LYS A 102 -16.93 -4.79 -7.28
CA LYS A 102 -16.11 -5.86 -7.87
C LYS A 102 -15.91 -7.05 -6.92
N TYR A 103 -15.72 -6.75 -5.64
CA TYR A 103 -15.28 -7.75 -4.65
C TYR A 103 -16.32 -8.02 -3.54
N GLY A 104 -17.41 -7.26 -3.50
CA GLY A 104 -18.49 -7.41 -2.51
C GLY A 104 -18.38 -6.43 -1.33
N ASP A 105 -19.48 -6.27 -0.59
CA ASP A 105 -19.64 -5.26 0.47
C ASP A 105 -18.66 -5.42 1.65
N LYS A 106 -18.10 -6.60 1.82
CA LYS A 106 -17.15 -6.92 2.90
C LYS A 106 -15.70 -6.96 2.42
N VAL A 107 -15.41 -6.24 1.32
CA VAL A 107 -14.03 -6.12 0.86
C VAL A 107 -13.18 -5.35 1.88
N GLU A 108 -12.09 -5.95 2.29
CA GLU A 108 -11.11 -5.36 3.19
C GLU A 108 -9.74 -5.34 2.51
N VAL A 109 -8.94 -4.33 2.80
CA VAL A 109 -7.56 -4.25 2.34
C VAL A 109 -6.65 -4.05 3.54
N THR A 110 -5.72 -4.98 3.73
CA THR A 110 -4.65 -4.87 4.73
C THR A 110 -3.39 -4.35 4.06
N LEU A 111 -2.70 -3.43 4.72
CA LEU A 111 -1.43 -2.87 4.27
C LEU A 111 -0.27 -3.34 5.15
N GLU A 112 0.80 -3.79 4.50
CA GLU A 112 2.09 -4.03 5.12
C GLU A 112 3.13 -3.08 4.53
N GLY A 113 4.06 -2.62 5.35
CA GLY A 113 5.14 -1.72 4.92
C GLY A 113 4.80 -0.22 5.00
N VAL A 114 3.61 0.16 5.43
CA VAL A 114 3.24 1.54 5.77
C VAL A 114 2.81 1.59 7.22
N ARG A 115 3.30 2.55 7.97
CA ARG A 115 2.93 2.79 9.35
C ARG A 115 2.49 4.23 9.54
N HIS A 116 1.33 4.41 10.14
CA HIS A 116 0.90 5.64 10.78
C HIS A 116 1.18 5.56 12.28
N GLY A 117 1.69 6.62 12.87
CA GLY A 117 1.97 6.71 14.29
C GLY A 117 1.77 8.12 14.81
N SER A 118 1.15 8.23 16.00
CA SER A 118 1.04 9.49 16.73
C SER A 118 2.17 9.64 17.73
N SER A 119 2.71 10.85 17.86
CA SER A 119 3.65 11.20 18.93
C SER A 119 2.87 11.74 20.12
N VAL A 120 3.05 11.13 21.28
CA VAL A 120 2.37 11.54 22.53
C VAL A 120 2.70 12.99 22.95
N ASN A 121 3.81 13.55 22.45
CA ASN A 121 4.32 14.86 22.79
C ASN A 121 4.32 15.86 21.63
N ASP A 122 3.84 15.48 20.46
CA ASP A 122 3.79 16.32 19.27
C ASP A 122 2.36 16.33 18.71
N THR A 123 1.90 17.47 18.25
CA THR A 123 0.63 17.63 17.54
C THR A 123 0.70 17.09 16.10
N ARG A 124 1.79 16.44 15.73
CA ARG A 124 2.04 15.90 14.40
C ARG A 124 1.94 14.39 14.39
N GLU A 125 1.32 13.91 13.36
CA GLU A 125 1.29 12.50 13.03
C GLU A 125 2.46 12.14 12.13
N THR A 126 2.89 10.89 12.19
CA THR A 126 4.01 10.40 11.37
C THR A 126 3.53 9.30 10.45
N LEU A 127 3.72 9.49 9.16
CA LEU A 127 3.56 8.44 8.15
C LEU A 127 4.94 7.95 7.73
N SER A 128 5.16 6.65 7.66
CA SER A 128 6.46 6.08 7.32
C SER A 128 6.35 4.77 6.54
N LEU A 129 7.34 4.53 5.67
CA LEU A 129 7.58 3.21 5.09
C LEU A 129 8.53 2.45 5.99
N THR A 130 8.16 1.25 6.36
CA THR A 130 8.87 0.42 7.34
C THR A 130 9.59 -0.78 6.74
N GLU A 131 9.13 -1.29 5.61
CA GLU A 131 9.70 -2.48 4.98
C GLU A 131 10.61 -2.10 3.80
N GLU A 132 11.93 -2.32 3.96
CA GLU A 132 12.86 -2.22 2.84
C GLU A 132 12.63 -3.38 1.86
N TYR A 133 12.82 -3.10 0.57
CA TYR A 133 12.69 -4.10 -0.49
C TYR A 133 13.60 -5.30 -0.23
N THR A 134 13.00 -6.47 -0.23
CA THR A 134 13.72 -7.74 -0.11
C THR A 134 12.99 -8.86 -0.84
N THR A 135 13.76 -9.85 -1.28
CA THR A 135 13.25 -11.16 -1.74
C THR A 135 13.93 -12.29 -0.95
N ASP A 136 14.61 -11.95 0.15
CA ASP A 136 15.20 -12.92 1.05
C ASP A 136 14.13 -13.79 1.70
N ASP A 137 14.33 -15.11 1.65
CA ASP A 137 13.34 -16.09 2.11
C ASP A 137 12.99 -15.93 3.60
N ALA A 138 13.98 -15.64 4.45
CA ALA A 138 13.74 -15.49 5.89
C ALA A 138 12.96 -14.21 6.20
N ALA A 139 13.27 -13.10 5.52
CA ALA A 139 12.56 -11.84 5.66
C ALA A 139 11.11 -11.95 5.15
N ILE A 140 10.91 -12.52 3.97
CA ILE A 140 9.58 -12.77 3.40
C ILE A 140 8.77 -13.72 4.29
N ARG A 141 9.37 -14.77 4.81
CA ARG A 141 8.71 -15.70 5.73
C ARG A 141 8.27 -15.02 7.03
N LYS A 142 9.06 -14.09 7.55
CA LYS A 142 8.68 -13.27 8.70
C LYS A 142 7.48 -12.38 8.38
N LEU A 143 7.50 -11.71 7.22
CA LEU A 143 6.39 -10.88 6.75
C LEU A 143 5.11 -11.73 6.62
N VAL A 144 5.17 -12.83 5.89
CA VAL A 144 4.02 -13.74 5.66
C VAL A 144 3.43 -14.28 6.96
N LYS A 145 4.27 -14.66 7.92
CA LYS A 145 3.81 -15.12 9.24
C LYS A 145 3.17 -14.00 10.08
N GLY A 146 3.48 -12.75 9.80
CA GLY A 146 2.86 -11.58 10.43
C GLY A 146 1.45 -11.30 9.92
N ILE A 147 1.08 -11.82 8.76
CA ILE A 147 -0.26 -11.65 8.19
C ILE A 147 -1.24 -12.53 8.95
N MET A 148 -2.12 -11.89 9.74
CA MET A 148 -3.07 -12.59 10.62
C MET A 148 -4.41 -12.92 9.95
N THR A 149 -4.54 -12.61 8.67
CA THR A 149 -5.76 -12.76 7.88
C THR A 149 -5.52 -13.74 6.74
N HIS A 150 -6.58 -14.21 6.08
CA HIS A 150 -6.50 -15.06 4.89
C HIS A 150 -6.87 -14.27 3.62
N PRO A 151 -5.95 -13.44 3.09
CA PRO A 151 -6.18 -12.73 1.83
C PRO A 151 -6.26 -13.70 0.66
N ARG A 152 -6.94 -13.28 -0.39
CA ARG A 152 -6.97 -14.01 -1.67
C ARG A 152 -6.14 -13.35 -2.75
N MET A 153 -5.91 -12.05 -2.62
CA MET A 153 -5.22 -11.27 -3.64
C MET A 153 -4.13 -10.41 -3.02
N ILE A 154 -3.10 -10.14 -3.82
CA ILE A 154 -1.94 -9.34 -3.45
C ILE A 154 -1.65 -8.29 -4.50
N GLY A 155 -1.30 -7.10 -4.05
CA GLY A 155 -0.69 -6.05 -4.86
C GLY A 155 0.55 -5.50 -4.16
N VAL A 156 1.54 -5.11 -4.93
CA VAL A 156 2.81 -4.59 -4.42
C VAL A 156 3.18 -3.31 -5.14
N TYR A 157 3.71 -2.36 -4.39
CA TYR A 157 4.32 -1.14 -4.88
C TYR A 157 5.70 -0.96 -4.25
N CYS A 158 6.71 -0.64 -5.06
CA CYS A 158 8.09 -0.52 -4.60
C CYS A 158 8.65 0.91 -4.81
N PRO A 159 8.33 1.87 -3.93
CA PRO A 159 8.86 3.23 -4.00
C PRO A 159 10.34 3.30 -3.67
N VAL A 160 11.01 4.33 -4.24
CA VAL A 160 12.44 4.58 -4.04
C VAL A 160 12.63 5.92 -3.34
N PHE A 161 13.44 5.93 -2.28
CA PHE A 161 13.84 7.12 -1.53
C PHE A 161 15.36 7.16 -1.42
N GLY A 162 15.99 8.12 -2.09
CA GLY A 162 17.44 8.18 -2.17
C GLY A 162 18.02 6.93 -2.82
N ASN A 163 18.81 6.18 -2.05
CA ASN A 163 19.42 4.92 -2.48
C ASN A 163 18.67 3.67 -1.97
N LYS A 164 17.56 3.85 -1.27
CA LYS A 164 16.77 2.75 -0.71
C LYS A 164 15.49 2.52 -1.52
N THR A 165 15.16 1.27 -1.73
CA THR A 165 13.84 0.86 -2.22
C THR A 165 13.06 0.27 -1.05
N TYR A 166 11.81 0.65 -0.92
CA TYR A 166 10.87 0.08 0.04
C TYR A 166 9.87 -0.81 -0.68
N MET A 167 9.10 -1.58 0.06
CA MET A 167 7.97 -2.33 -0.48
C MET A 167 6.73 -2.07 0.37
N VAL A 168 5.63 -1.82 -0.31
CA VAL A 168 4.29 -1.71 0.26
C VAL A 168 3.47 -2.84 -0.33
N VAL A 169 2.92 -3.66 0.54
CA VAL A 169 2.11 -4.82 0.15
C VAL A 169 0.68 -4.58 0.59
N ALA A 170 -0.24 -4.58 -0.35
CA ALA A 170 -1.67 -4.58 -0.07
C ALA A 170 -2.25 -5.98 -0.29
N LEU A 171 -2.97 -6.46 0.70
CA LEU A 171 -3.60 -7.76 0.72
C LEU A 171 -5.12 -7.56 0.72
N LEU A 172 -5.79 -8.08 -0.29
CA LEU A 172 -7.21 -7.89 -0.49
C LEU A 172 -7.96 -9.15 -0.09
N HIS A 173 -8.93 -8.95 0.79
CA HIS A 173 -9.85 -9.95 1.29
C HIS A 173 -11.18 -9.76 0.60
N SER A 174 -11.68 -10.79 -0.06
CA SER A 174 -13.00 -10.81 -0.67
C SER A 174 -13.82 -11.90 -0.01
N VAL A 175 -14.95 -11.53 0.55
CA VAL A 175 -15.97 -12.46 1.00
C VAL A 175 -17.08 -12.44 -0.06
N LYS A 176 -16.96 -13.34 -1.03
CA LYS A 176 -18.10 -13.66 -1.91
C LYS A 176 -18.90 -14.75 -1.29
#